data_a1692a2413a07c8280d17669c1a358e2
#
_entry.id   a1692a2413a07c8280d17669c1a358e2
#
_cell.length_a   1.000
_cell.length_b   1.000
_cell.length_c   1.000
_cell.angle_alpha   90.00
_cell.angle_beta   90.00
_cell.angle_gamma   90.00
#
_symmetry.space_group_name_H-M   'P 1'
#
loop_
_entity.id
_entity.type
_entity.pdbx_description
1 polymer ?
#
loop_
_entity_poly.entity_id
_entity_poly.type
_entity_poly.pdbx_seq_one_letter_code
_entity_poly.pdbx_strand_id
1 'polypeptide(L)'
;RLKNDFEVKKNKTFLELNGQIQKNFERMFNAKDKRIQLTENYEIQMLYQTDLGFREEKNLSEGEKIARNFAFIVTIMEYSRNKKAEQIGVEGAGDTLPIVLDGPFSKLGDKNISLIAKVLPEVSEQVIIFMLDKDWKYTGLDEYVGASYYIEKTADEAYASIRKVESDQ
;
A
#
# COMPACT_ATOMS: atom_id res chain seq x y z
N ARG A 1 -23.05 0.87 -29.36
CA ARG A 1 -23.43 0.13 -28.14
C ARG A 1 -22.21 -0.21 -27.30
N LEU A 2 -21.22 -0.96 -27.82
CA LEU A 2 -19.99 -1.35 -27.10
C LEU A 2 -19.20 -0.16 -26.51
N LYS A 3 -19.05 0.93 -27.26
CA LYS A 3 -18.32 2.14 -26.78
C LYS A 3 -19.04 2.78 -25.59
N ASN A 4 -20.37 2.83 -25.61
CA ASN A 4 -21.16 3.39 -24.51
C ASN A 4 -21.08 2.50 -23.26
N ASP A 5 -21.15 1.18 -23.43
CA ASP A 5 -21.03 0.21 -22.33
C ASP A 5 -19.63 0.27 -21.69
N PHE A 6 -18.59 0.51 -22.48
CA PHE A 6 -17.22 0.70 -22.00
C PHE A 6 -17.10 2.00 -21.15
N GLU A 7 -17.61 3.13 -21.64
CA GLU A 7 -17.55 4.40 -20.90
C GLU A 7 -18.34 4.34 -19.59
N VAL A 8 -19.49 3.68 -19.57
CA VAL A 8 -20.27 3.46 -18.34
C VAL A 8 -19.47 2.63 -17.33
N LYS A 9 -18.84 1.54 -17.75
CA LYS A 9 -18.00 0.71 -16.87
C LYS A 9 -16.79 1.46 -16.38
N LYS A 10 -16.10 2.21 -17.25
CA LYS A 10 -14.95 3.03 -16.91
C LYS A 10 -15.31 4.06 -15.83
N ASN A 11 -16.41 4.80 -16.01
CA ASN A 11 -16.85 5.80 -15.06
C ASN A 11 -17.24 5.17 -13.70
N LYS A 12 -17.91 4.03 -13.71
CA LYS A 12 -18.24 3.30 -12.48
C LYS A 12 -16.98 2.89 -11.73
N THR A 13 -16.02 2.28 -12.43
CA THR A 13 -14.72 1.88 -11.85
C THR A 13 -13.97 3.08 -11.29
N PHE A 14 -13.94 4.20 -12.00
CA PHE A 14 -13.32 5.43 -11.54
C PHE A 14 -13.92 5.92 -10.21
N LEU A 15 -15.24 5.99 -10.11
CA LEU A 15 -15.92 6.44 -8.90
C LEU A 15 -15.66 5.50 -7.70
N GLU A 16 -15.70 4.19 -7.93
CA GLU A 16 -15.41 3.17 -6.91
C GLU A 16 -13.96 3.30 -6.41
N LEU A 17 -12.98 3.37 -7.31
CA LEU A 17 -11.57 3.52 -6.96
C LEU A 17 -11.29 4.86 -6.26
N ASN A 18 -11.87 5.96 -6.75
CA ASN A 18 -11.65 7.28 -6.17
C ASN A 18 -12.22 7.37 -4.73
N GLY A 19 -13.37 6.77 -4.47
CA GLY A 19 -13.92 6.70 -3.12
C GLY A 19 -13.09 5.81 -2.18
N GLN A 20 -12.54 4.71 -2.70
CA GLN A 20 -11.76 3.77 -1.90
C GLN A 20 -10.34 4.29 -1.59
N ILE A 21 -9.69 4.97 -2.54
CA ILE A 21 -8.32 5.46 -2.35
C ILE A 21 -8.24 6.49 -1.21
N GLN A 22 -9.24 7.38 -1.09
CA GLN A 22 -9.30 8.33 0.01
C GLN A 22 -9.45 7.61 1.37
N LYS A 23 -10.33 6.62 1.46
CA LYS A 23 -10.52 5.82 2.69
C LYS A 23 -9.24 5.10 3.10
N ASN A 24 -8.55 4.48 2.14
CA ASN A 24 -7.30 3.78 2.39
C ASN A 24 -6.19 4.75 2.81
N PHE A 25 -6.13 5.93 2.21
CA PHE A 25 -5.20 6.96 2.64
C PHE A 25 -5.45 7.39 4.10
N GLU A 26 -6.68 7.68 4.47
CA GLU A 26 -7.06 8.07 5.84
C GLU A 26 -6.74 6.97 6.88
N ARG A 27 -6.93 5.69 6.51
CA ARG A 27 -6.62 4.54 7.35
C ARG A 27 -5.13 4.40 7.62
N MET A 28 -4.29 4.66 6.62
CA MET A 28 -2.83 4.51 6.70
C MET A 28 -2.09 5.78 7.13
N PHE A 29 -2.68 6.93 6.91
CA PHE A 29 -2.08 8.22 7.20
C PHE A 29 -3.05 9.11 7.96
N ASN A 30 -2.76 9.36 9.22
CA ASN A 30 -3.57 10.25 10.06
C ASN A 30 -3.28 11.73 9.74
N ALA A 31 -3.55 12.14 8.51
CA ALA A 31 -3.34 13.48 7.99
C ALA A 31 -4.68 14.13 7.61
N LYS A 32 -5.29 14.86 8.56
CA LYS A 32 -6.60 15.51 8.36
C LYS A 32 -6.53 16.69 7.39
N ASP A 33 -5.35 17.27 7.22
CA ASP A 33 -5.04 18.40 6.33
C ASP A 33 -4.75 17.97 4.89
N LYS A 34 -4.79 16.66 4.61
CA LYS A 34 -4.43 16.10 3.31
C LYS A 34 -5.53 15.18 2.79
N ARG A 35 -5.67 15.18 1.48
CA ARG A 35 -6.54 14.28 0.74
C ARG A 35 -5.82 13.69 -0.45
N ILE A 36 -6.31 12.55 -0.90
CA ILE A 36 -5.85 11.91 -2.12
C ILE A 36 -7.03 11.65 -3.04
N GLN A 37 -6.83 11.83 -4.33
CA GLN A 37 -7.87 11.55 -5.32
C GLN A 37 -7.25 11.06 -6.63
N LEU A 38 -8.07 10.39 -7.43
CA LEU A 38 -7.77 10.09 -8.83
C LEU A 38 -8.32 11.19 -9.73
N THR A 39 -7.58 11.56 -10.75
CA THR A 39 -8.09 12.35 -11.87
C THR A 39 -8.84 11.46 -12.85
N GLU A 40 -9.56 12.05 -13.80
CA GLU A 40 -10.22 11.34 -14.90
C GLU A 40 -9.25 10.53 -15.78
N ASN A 41 -7.96 10.89 -15.75
CA ASN A 41 -6.88 10.18 -16.43
C ASN A 41 -6.24 9.08 -15.55
N TYR A 42 -6.81 8.80 -14.37
CA TYR A 42 -6.27 7.85 -13.38
C TYR A 42 -4.90 8.25 -12.80
N GLU A 43 -4.56 9.53 -12.84
CA GLU A 43 -3.41 10.06 -12.12
C GLU A 43 -3.77 10.29 -10.65
N ILE A 44 -2.82 10.04 -9.75
CA ILE A 44 -3.04 10.21 -8.32
C ILE A 44 -2.55 11.58 -7.90
N GLN A 45 -3.47 12.39 -7.39
CA GLN A 45 -3.18 13.71 -6.83
C GLN A 45 -3.26 13.71 -5.32
N MET A 46 -2.35 14.42 -4.66
CA MET A 46 -2.44 14.74 -3.25
C MET A 46 -2.83 16.21 -3.10
N LEU A 47 -3.82 16.46 -2.27
CA LEU A 47 -4.38 17.78 -2.03
C LEU A 47 -4.11 18.18 -0.58
N TYR A 48 -3.80 19.44 -0.38
CA TYR A 48 -3.59 20.05 0.93
C TYR A 48 -4.69 21.06 1.25
N GLN A 49 -5.09 21.08 2.50
CA GLN A 49 -6.03 22.06 2.98
C GLN A 49 -5.37 23.44 3.05
N THR A 50 -6.03 24.43 2.46
CA THR A 50 -5.63 25.83 2.50
C THR A 50 -6.82 26.65 3.00
N ASP A 51 -6.64 27.93 3.26
CA ASP A 51 -7.73 28.86 3.62
C ASP A 51 -8.82 28.96 2.54
N LEU A 52 -8.50 28.61 1.30
CA LEU A 52 -9.39 28.63 0.15
C LEU A 52 -9.89 27.22 -0.26
N GLY A 53 -9.74 26.23 0.62
CA GLY A 53 -10.10 24.83 0.35
C GLY A 53 -8.91 23.97 -0.04
N PHE A 54 -9.16 22.79 -0.59
CA PHE A 54 -8.11 21.84 -0.97
C PHE A 54 -7.49 22.21 -2.31
N ARG A 55 -6.14 22.18 -2.38
CA ARG A 55 -5.36 22.44 -3.58
C ARG A 55 -4.29 21.35 -3.79
N GLU A 56 -4.02 21.04 -5.04
CA GLU A 56 -2.98 20.09 -5.41
C GLU A 56 -1.60 20.58 -4.99
N GLU A 57 -0.83 19.69 -4.33
CA GLU A 57 0.59 19.88 -4.05
C GLU A 57 1.41 19.00 -4.97
N LYS A 58 2.25 19.63 -5.77
CA LYS A 58 3.13 18.94 -6.74
C LYS A 58 4.46 18.52 -6.14
N ASN A 59 4.93 19.25 -5.12
CA ASN A 59 6.23 19.04 -4.49
C ASN A 59 6.11 18.15 -3.25
N LEU A 60 5.74 16.89 -3.45
CA LEU A 60 5.61 15.93 -2.37
C LEU A 60 6.98 15.53 -1.80
N SER A 61 7.08 15.45 -0.47
CA SER A 61 8.19 14.79 0.21
C SER A 61 8.25 13.30 -0.14
N GLU A 62 9.38 12.65 0.07
CA GLU A 62 9.52 11.20 -0.20
C GLU A 62 8.54 10.37 0.62
N GLY A 63 8.29 10.72 1.89
CA GLY A 63 7.30 10.06 2.72
C GLY A 63 5.87 10.19 2.17
N GLU A 64 5.51 11.33 1.62
CA GLU A 64 4.19 11.56 1.01
C GLU A 64 4.03 10.82 -0.32
N LYS A 65 5.09 10.71 -1.12
CA LYS A 65 5.10 9.87 -2.32
C LYS A 65 4.86 8.40 -1.96
N ILE A 66 5.54 7.91 -0.91
CA ILE A 66 5.34 6.54 -0.40
C ILE A 66 3.90 6.37 0.09
N ALA A 67 3.39 7.31 0.88
CA ALA A 67 2.02 7.33 1.37
C ALA A 67 0.99 7.20 0.25
N ARG A 68 1.12 8.05 -0.75
CA ARG A 68 0.29 8.05 -1.95
C ARG A 68 0.33 6.72 -2.68
N ASN A 69 1.53 6.17 -2.87
CA ASN A 69 1.72 4.92 -3.59
C ASN A 69 1.12 3.72 -2.82
N PHE A 70 1.28 3.68 -1.49
CA PHE A 70 0.64 2.65 -0.65
C PHE A 70 -0.88 2.73 -0.74
N ALA A 71 -1.47 3.92 -0.62
CA ALA A 71 -2.91 4.09 -0.73
C ALA A 71 -3.43 3.55 -2.07
N PHE A 72 -2.70 3.78 -3.16
CA PHE A 72 -3.05 3.26 -4.48
C PHE A 72 -2.94 1.73 -4.55
N ILE A 73 -1.81 1.16 -4.14
CA ILE A 73 -1.56 -0.29 -4.19
C ILE A 73 -2.65 -1.02 -3.39
N VAL A 74 -2.90 -0.61 -2.15
CA VAL A 74 -3.93 -1.20 -1.30
C VAL A 74 -5.31 -1.10 -1.95
N THR A 75 -5.63 0.06 -2.54
CA THR A 75 -6.91 0.27 -3.21
C THR A 75 -7.10 -0.69 -4.39
N ILE A 76 -6.07 -0.85 -5.24
CA ILE A 76 -6.16 -1.76 -6.39
C ILE A 76 -6.30 -3.21 -5.94
N MET A 77 -5.58 -3.61 -4.89
CA MET A 77 -5.67 -4.98 -4.35
C MET A 77 -7.06 -5.29 -3.78
N GLU A 78 -7.58 -4.41 -2.93
CA GLU A 78 -8.93 -4.57 -2.38
C GLU A 78 -10.00 -4.54 -3.48
N TYR A 79 -9.88 -3.64 -4.44
CA TYR A 79 -10.80 -3.58 -5.58
C TYR A 79 -10.78 -4.88 -6.40
N SER A 80 -9.58 -5.40 -6.71
CA SER A 80 -9.43 -6.66 -7.45
C SER A 80 -10.05 -7.84 -6.71
N ARG A 81 -9.79 -7.95 -5.40
CA ARG A 81 -10.36 -9.00 -4.54
C ARG A 81 -11.89 -8.93 -4.51
N ASN A 82 -12.45 -7.73 -4.31
CA ASN A 82 -13.89 -7.54 -4.25
C ASN A 82 -14.57 -7.86 -5.59
N LYS A 83 -13.97 -7.46 -6.71
CA LYS A 83 -14.51 -7.79 -8.05
C LYS A 83 -14.48 -9.29 -8.34
N LYS A 84 -13.44 -9.99 -7.90
CA LYS A 84 -13.39 -11.45 -8.04
C LYS A 84 -14.44 -12.12 -7.15
N ALA A 85 -14.60 -11.67 -5.90
CA ALA A 85 -15.66 -12.17 -5.01
C ALA A 85 -17.07 -11.97 -5.58
N GLU A 86 -17.36 -10.80 -6.17
CA GLU A 86 -18.63 -10.53 -6.87
C GLU A 86 -18.87 -11.51 -8.03
N GLN A 87 -17.84 -11.85 -8.81
CA GLN A 87 -17.94 -12.76 -9.95
C GLN A 87 -18.22 -14.21 -9.54
N ILE A 88 -17.63 -14.66 -8.41
CA ILE A 88 -17.81 -16.04 -7.91
C ILE A 88 -19.02 -16.16 -6.98
N GLY A 89 -19.63 -15.06 -6.56
CA GLY A 89 -20.78 -15.05 -5.64
C GLY A 89 -20.46 -15.45 -4.21
N VAL A 90 -19.19 -15.38 -3.80
CA VAL A 90 -18.71 -15.72 -2.44
C VAL A 90 -17.93 -14.55 -1.87
N GLU A 91 -18.43 -13.95 -0.78
CA GLU A 91 -17.70 -12.89 -0.09
C GLU A 91 -16.35 -13.39 0.44
N GLY A 92 -15.29 -12.64 0.18
CA GLY A 92 -13.94 -12.94 0.65
C GLY A 92 -13.18 -14.03 -0.13
N ALA A 93 -13.78 -14.66 -1.13
CA ALA A 93 -13.18 -15.77 -1.90
C ALA A 93 -12.27 -15.33 -3.06
N GLY A 94 -11.76 -14.12 -3.05
CA GLY A 94 -10.78 -13.69 -4.03
C GLY A 94 -9.36 -14.09 -3.59
N ASP A 95 -8.60 -14.83 -4.44
CA ASP A 95 -7.17 -15.01 -4.20
C ASP A 95 -6.52 -13.64 -4.04
N THR A 96 -5.78 -13.46 -2.98
CA THR A 96 -4.98 -12.26 -2.79
C THR A 96 -3.68 -12.38 -3.57
N LEU A 97 -3.27 -11.31 -4.21
CA LEU A 97 -1.98 -11.26 -4.87
C LEU A 97 -0.89 -11.11 -3.79
N PRO A 98 0.25 -11.80 -3.93
CA PRO A 98 1.38 -11.58 -3.04
C PRO A 98 1.93 -10.15 -3.21
N ILE A 99 2.31 -9.53 -2.11
CA ILE A 99 2.94 -8.21 -2.10
C ILE A 99 4.44 -8.38 -1.86
N VAL A 100 5.25 -7.75 -2.70
CA VAL A 100 6.70 -7.65 -2.49
C VAL A 100 7.07 -6.18 -2.32
N LEU A 101 7.69 -5.85 -1.19
CA LEU A 101 8.05 -4.49 -0.82
C LEU A 101 9.57 -4.41 -0.60
N ASP A 102 10.23 -3.46 -1.25
CA ASP A 102 11.65 -3.18 -1.08
C ASP A 102 11.84 -1.81 -0.42
N GLY A 103 12.41 -1.79 0.79
CA GLY A 103 12.66 -0.59 1.59
C GLY A 103 11.43 0.28 1.86
N PRO A 104 10.23 -0.29 2.11
CA PRO A 104 8.97 0.47 2.06
C PRO A 104 8.87 1.55 3.13
N PHE A 105 9.63 1.44 4.21
CA PHE A 105 9.49 2.29 5.39
C PHE A 105 10.65 3.29 5.57
N SER A 106 11.70 3.20 4.76
CA SER A 106 12.97 3.94 4.95
C SER A 106 12.84 5.48 4.99
N LYS A 107 11.75 6.04 4.48
CA LYS A 107 11.48 7.49 4.42
C LYS A 107 10.21 7.90 5.17
N LEU A 108 9.69 7.00 6.00
CA LEU A 108 8.50 7.24 6.81
C LEU A 108 8.88 7.47 8.27
N GLY A 109 8.09 8.30 8.96
CA GLY A 109 8.17 8.40 10.40
C GLY A 109 7.53 7.19 11.10
N ASP A 110 7.99 6.87 12.31
CA ASP A 110 7.62 5.68 13.09
C ASP A 110 6.10 5.44 13.17
N LYS A 111 5.32 6.50 13.39
CA LYS A 111 3.87 6.43 13.44
C LYS A 111 3.24 5.96 12.12
N ASN A 112 3.75 6.46 11.00
CA ASN A 112 3.23 6.08 9.69
C ASN A 112 3.65 4.65 9.33
N ILE A 113 4.84 4.20 9.73
CA ILE A 113 5.27 2.81 9.60
C ILE A 113 4.25 1.88 10.26
N SER A 114 3.92 2.13 11.53
CA SER A 114 2.96 1.32 12.28
C SER A 114 1.56 1.30 11.66
N LEU A 115 1.08 2.44 11.13
CA LEU A 115 -0.24 2.52 10.51
C LEU A 115 -0.30 1.75 9.19
N ILE A 116 0.73 1.86 8.34
CA ILE A 116 0.79 1.13 7.06
C ILE A 116 0.96 -0.37 7.31
N ALA A 117 1.88 -0.73 8.21
CA ALA A 117 2.19 -2.13 8.49
C ALA A 117 0.95 -2.92 8.92
N LYS A 118 0.08 -2.33 9.75
CA LYS A 118 -1.18 -2.96 10.20
C LYS A 118 -2.15 -3.29 9.09
N VAL A 119 -2.09 -2.58 7.97
CA VAL A 119 -2.98 -2.81 6.82
C VAL A 119 -2.51 -3.97 5.95
N LEU A 120 -1.21 -4.26 5.92
CA LEU A 120 -0.62 -5.28 5.04
C LEU A 120 -1.22 -6.68 5.21
N PRO A 121 -1.39 -7.23 6.45
CA PRO A 121 -2.01 -8.53 6.65
C PRO A 121 -3.49 -8.59 6.24
N GLU A 122 -4.17 -7.45 6.19
CA GLU A 122 -5.59 -7.39 5.81
C GLU A 122 -5.78 -7.45 4.29
N VAL A 123 -4.80 -6.99 3.51
CA VAL A 123 -4.92 -6.88 2.05
C VAL A 123 -4.26 -8.00 1.29
N SER A 124 -3.34 -8.76 1.91
CA SER A 124 -2.67 -9.88 1.26
C SER A 124 -2.36 -11.00 2.25
N GLU A 125 -2.55 -12.25 1.81
CA GLU A 125 -2.17 -13.45 2.56
C GLU A 125 -0.66 -13.70 2.56
N GLN A 126 0.07 -13.13 1.60
CA GLN A 126 1.51 -13.25 1.52
C GLN A 126 2.15 -11.89 1.27
N VAL A 127 2.94 -11.44 2.23
CA VAL A 127 3.72 -10.19 2.15
C VAL A 127 5.20 -10.51 2.33
N ILE A 128 6.04 -10.11 1.39
CA ILE A 128 7.49 -10.22 1.45
C ILE A 128 8.05 -8.81 1.57
N ILE A 129 8.79 -8.54 2.63
CA ILE A 129 9.33 -7.21 2.91
C ILE A 129 10.85 -7.29 3.01
N PHE A 130 11.55 -6.54 2.16
CA PHE A 130 12.98 -6.28 2.32
C PHE A 130 13.15 -4.95 3.04
N MET A 131 13.82 -4.96 4.18
CA MET A 131 13.97 -3.76 5.01
C MET A 131 15.19 -3.82 5.91
N LEU A 132 15.53 -2.69 6.51
CA LEU A 132 16.57 -2.63 7.52
C LEU A 132 16.01 -2.93 8.91
N ASP A 133 16.80 -3.56 9.77
CA ASP A 133 16.40 -3.92 11.14
C ASP A 133 15.89 -2.71 11.94
N LYS A 134 16.49 -1.54 11.73
CA LYS A 134 16.08 -0.31 12.41
C LYS A 134 14.63 0.09 12.17
N ASP A 135 14.06 -0.29 11.01
CA ASP A 135 12.70 0.06 10.63
C ASP A 135 11.69 -0.99 11.14
N TRP A 136 12.14 -2.23 11.36
CA TRP A 136 11.31 -3.35 11.81
C TRP A 136 10.58 -3.08 13.12
N LYS A 137 11.27 -2.56 14.11
CA LYS A 137 10.74 -2.31 15.47
C LYS A 137 9.50 -1.42 15.52
N TYR A 138 9.23 -0.65 14.47
CA TYR A 138 8.06 0.24 14.40
C TYR A 138 6.87 -0.38 13.68
N THR A 139 7.03 -1.54 13.07
CA THR A 139 5.97 -2.18 12.29
C THR A 139 4.86 -2.77 13.15
N GLY A 140 5.22 -3.39 14.28
CA GLY A 140 4.30 -4.15 15.12
C GLY A 140 3.75 -5.39 14.41
N LEU A 141 4.52 -5.99 13.49
CA LEU A 141 4.12 -7.15 12.69
C LEU A 141 4.62 -8.49 13.25
N ASP A 142 5.21 -8.52 14.44
CA ASP A 142 5.87 -9.70 14.98
C ASP A 142 4.96 -10.93 15.00
N GLU A 143 3.67 -10.77 15.31
CA GLU A 143 2.69 -11.84 15.34
C GLU A 143 2.30 -12.39 13.95
N TYR A 144 2.62 -11.65 12.88
CA TYR A 144 2.29 -12.02 11.49
C TYR A 144 3.47 -12.64 10.74
N VAL A 145 4.65 -12.71 11.36
CA VAL A 145 5.86 -13.22 10.71
C VAL A 145 5.83 -14.74 10.60
N GLY A 146 5.74 -15.23 9.37
CA GLY A 146 5.89 -16.66 9.07
C GLY A 146 7.35 -17.11 8.98
N ALA A 147 8.25 -16.24 8.49
CA ALA A 147 9.69 -16.49 8.42
C ALA A 147 10.47 -15.20 8.27
N SER A 148 11.67 -15.15 8.87
CA SER A 148 12.62 -14.06 8.74
C SER A 148 13.94 -14.55 8.20
N TYR A 149 14.60 -13.71 7.39
CA TYR A 149 15.88 -14.04 6.76
C TYR A 149 16.80 -12.82 6.81
N TYR A 150 18.08 -13.07 7.11
CA TYR A 150 19.13 -12.08 6.91
C TYR A 150 19.79 -12.28 5.53
N ILE A 151 20.01 -11.16 4.83
CA ILE A 151 20.80 -11.10 3.62
C ILE A 151 22.12 -10.46 4.00
N GLU A 152 23.19 -11.22 3.92
CA GLU A 152 24.54 -10.80 4.32
C GLU A 152 25.46 -10.77 3.10
N LYS A 153 26.20 -9.68 2.95
CA LYS A 153 27.25 -9.54 1.95
C LYS A 153 28.46 -8.90 2.57
N THR A 154 29.59 -9.60 2.55
CA THR A 154 30.87 -9.02 2.95
C THR A 154 31.47 -8.24 1.78
N ALA A 155 32.32 -7.23 2.09
CA ALA A 155 32.89 -6.35 1.06
C ALA A 155 33.75 -7.09 0.04
N ASP A 156 34.36 -8.21 0.45
CA ASP A 156 35.32 -8.99 -0.34
C ASP A 156 34.65 -10.14 -1.13
N GLU A 157 33.33 -10.36 -0.97
CA GLU A 157 32.61 -11.43 -1.65
C GLU A 157 31.84 -10.94 -2.86
N ALA A 158 31.87 -11.72 -3.94
CA ALA A 158 31.12 -11.42 -5.15
C ALA A 158 29.63 -11.79 -5.04
N TYR A 159 29.23 -12.53 -4.00
CA TYR A 159 27.89 -13.04 -3.77
C TYR A 159 27.37 -12.64 -2.39
N ALA A 160 26.06 -12.63 -2.24
CA ALA A 160 25.39 -12.48 -0.96
C ALA A 160 24.88 -13.85 -0.47
N SER A 161 24.88 -14.06 0.84
CA SER A 161 24.30 -15.24 1.49
C SER A 161 22.95 -14.89 2.12
N ILE A 162 22.03 -15.87 2.18
CA ILE A 162 20.75 -15.76 2.86
C ILE A 162 20.73 -16.77 4.00
N ARG A 163 20.46 -16.27 5.21
CA ARG A 163 20.36 -17.12 6.40
C ARG A 163 18.98 -16.91 7.05
N LYS A 164 18.28 -18.03 7.29
CA LYS A 164 17.03 -18.00 8.06
C LYS A 164 17.32 -17.61 9.51
N VAL A 165 16.50 -16.72 10.05
CA VAL A 165 16.53 -16.39 11.48
C VAL A 165 15.77 -17.48 12.22
N GLU A 166 16.44 -18.15 13.16
CA GLU A 166 15.78 -19.06 14.07
C GLU A 166 15.01 -18.20 15.08
N SER A 167 13.72 -18.41 15.21
CA SER A 167 12.92 -17.79 16.28
C SER A 167 13.36 -18.46 17.58
N ASP A 168 13.95 -17.71 18.48
CA ASP A 168 14.08 -18.13 19.87
C ASP A 168 12.67 -18.38 20.41
N GLN A 169 12.37 -19.65 20.73
CA GLN A 169 11.11 -20.10 21.34
C GLN A 169 11.01 -19.62 22.78
#